data_5235c64a0d13de0d973804cd52b89a66
#
_entry.id   5235c64a0d13de0d973804cd52b89a66
#
_cell.length_a   1.000
_cell.length_b   1.000
_cell.length_c   1.000
_cell.angle_alpha   90.00
_cell.angle_beta   90.00
_cell.angle_gamma   90.00
#
_symmetry.space_group_name_H-M   'P 1'
#
loop_
_entity.id
_entity.type
_entity.pdbx_description
1 polymer ?
#
loop_
_entity_poly.entity_id
_entity_poly.type
_entity_poly.pdbx_seq_one_letter_code
_entity_poly.pdbx_strand_id
1 'polypeptide(L)'
;MQGNQSTIDPSEVAKFEAMSNEWWDLEGKFKPLHMLNPCRLDYINEQIAMEFNKDLSQNLPFKGLRILDIGCGGGLLCEPMARLGASVVGADAASGNIPVARIHARQSDLEIDYRHTTAEALADRGEKFDVVL
;
A
#
# COMPACT_ATOMS: atom_id res chain seq x y z
N MET A 1 13.01 -25.15 -14.94
CA MET A 1 13.56 -24.41 -14.96
C MET A 1 13.61 -23.29 -14.35
N GLN A 2 13.81 -23.00 -14.21
CA GLN A 2 13.98 -22.01 -13.77
C GLN A 2 14.24 -20.84 -14.20
N GLY A 3 14.33 -20.65 -14.75
CA GLY A 3 14.65 -19.52 -15.53
C GLY A 3 14.20 -18.18 -15.09
N ASN A 4 13.49 -18.09 -14.08
CA ASN A 4 12.90 -16.86 -13.61
C ASN A 4 13.94 -15.84 -13.16
N GLN A 5 15.06 -16.30 -12.65
CA GLN A 5 16.10 -15.37 -12.22
C GLN A 5 16.66 -14.55 -13.36
N SER A 6 16.69 -15.13 -14.57
CA SER A 6 17.23 -14.44 -15.73
C SER A 6 16.36 -13.27 -16.19
N THR A 7 15.12 -13.17 -15.71
CA THR A 7 14.23 -12.08 -16.07
C THR A 7 14.44 -10.83 -15.22
N ILE A 8 15.21 -10.94 -14.16
CA ILE A 8 15.49 -9.80 -13.30
C ILE A 8 16.62 -8.96 -13.89
N ASP A 9 16.29 -7.76 -14.31
CA ASP A 9 17.25 -6.84 -14.89
C ASP A 9 17.68 -5.83 -13.81
N PRO A 10 18.97 -5.79 -13.44
CA PRO A 10 19.46 -4.84 -12.44
C PRO A 10 19.17 -3.39 -12.78
N SER A 11 19.16 -3.03 -14.06
CA SER A 11 18.87 -1.66 -14.47
C SER A 11 17.40 -1.31 -14.23
N GLU A 12 16.49 -2.25 -14.40
CA GLU A 12 15.07 -2.06 -14.07
C GLU A 12 14.86 -1.93 -12.56
N VAL A 13 15.55 -2.76 -11.79
CA VAL A 13 15.48 -2.67 -10.32
C VAL A 13 15.94 -1.30 -9.86
N ALA A 14 17.06 -0.81 -10.36
CA ALA A 14 17.57 0.52 -10.04
C ALA A 14 16.58 1.62 -10.42
N LYS A 15 15.93 1.47 -11.57
CA LYS A 15 14.90 2.42 -12.03
C LYS A 15 13.73 2.46 -11.08
N PHE A 16 13.21 1.30 -10.66
CA PHE A 16 12.09 1.23 -9.73
C PHE A 16 12.46 1.73 -8.34
N GLU A 17 13.69 1.49 -7.90
CA GLU A 17 14.18 2.05 -6.64
C GLU A 17 14.21 3.57 -6.70
N ALA A 18 14.67 4.15 -7.80
CA ALA A 18 14.69 5.60 -7.99
C ALA A 18 13.26 6.18 -7.98
N MET A 19 12.32 5.49 -8.62
CA MET A 19 10.92 5.90 -8.64
C MET A 19 10.30 5.79 -7.23
N SER A 20 10.65 4.76 -6.49
CA SER A 20 10.20 4.59 -5.11
C SER A 20 10.71 5.73 -4.22
N ASN A 21 11.99 6.07 -4.37
CA ASN A 21 12.57 7.20 -3.63
C ASN A 21 11.87 8.50 -3.97
N GLU A 22 11.48 8.70 -5.22
CA GLU A 22 10.75 9.88 -5.66
C GLU A 22 9.35 9.95 -5.02
N TRP A 23 8.62 8.84 -4.99
CA TRP A 23 7.30 8.77 -4.37
C TRP A 23 7.35 9.15 -2.90
N TRP A 24 8.40 8.74 -2.20
CA TRP A 24 8.55 8.92 -0.76
C TRP A 24 9.40 10.12 -0.37
N ASP A 25 9.85 10.91 -1.33
CA ASP A 25 10.58 12.15 -1.07
C ASP A 25 9.62 13.23 -0.62
N LEU A 26 9.74 13.62 0.65
CA LEU A 26 8.85 14.61 1.27
C LEU A 26 8.97 16.00 0.64
N GLU A 27 10.06 16.27 -0.08
CA GLU A 27 10.30 17.54 -0.73
C GLU A 27 10.26 17.44 -2.26
N GLY A 28 9.88 16.28 -2.79
CA GLY A 28 9.80 16.02 -4.22
C GLY A 28 8.43 16.38 -4.82
N LYS A 29 8.19 15.83 -6.00
CA LYS A 29 6.95 16.14 -6.75
C LYS A 29 5.68 15.60 -6.08
N PHE A 30 5.80 14.63 -5.17
CA PHE A 30 4.66 14.09 -4.42
C PHE A 30 4.46 14.79 -3.08
N LYS A 31 5.18 15.87 -2.82
CA LYS A 31 5.02 16.65 -1.58
C LYS A 31 3.57 16.99 -1.24
N PRO A 32 2.71 17.40 -2.21
CA PRO A 32 1.32 17.70 -1.87
C PRO A 32 0.57 16.52 -1.26
N LEU A 33 0.85 15.30 -1.72
CA LEU A 33 0.23 14.09 -1.16
C LEU A 33 0.73 13.84 0.27
N HIS A 34 2.01 14.05 0.52
CA HIS A 34 2.58 13.88 1.86
C HIS A 34 2.03 14.91 2.83
N MET A 35 1.77 16.12 2.37
CA MET A 35 1.19 17.16 3.22
C MET A 35 -0.27 16.86 3.56
N LEU A 36 -1.01 16.26 2.63
CA LEU A 36 -2.41 15.90 2.82
C LEU A 36 -2.56 14.64 3.66
N ASN A 37 -1.61 13.75 3.61
CA ASN A 37 -1.73 12.39 4.14
C ASN A 37 -2.06 12.32 5.63
N PRO A 38 -1.43 13.11 6.53
CA PRO A 38 -1.77 13.04 7.95
C PRO A 38 -3.26 13.33 8.21
N CYS A 39 -3.83 14.31 7.53
CA CYS A 39 -5.24 14.63 7.68
C CYS A 39 -6.14 13.50 7.18
N ARG A 40 -5.81 12.92 6.02
CA ARG A 40 -6.55 11.78 5.49
C ARG A 40 -6.50 10.58 6.44
N LEU A 41 -5.30 10.30 6.97
CA LEU A 41 -5.09 9.18 7.86
C LEU A 41 -5.84 9.35 9.18
N ASP A 42 -5.84 10.55 9.75
CA ASP A 42 -6.61 10.82 10.96
C ASP A 42 -8.07 10.50 10.75
N TYR A 43 -8.64 10.97 9.64
CA TYR A 43 -10.04 10.72 9.33
C TYR A 43 -10.30 9.24 9.10
N ILE A 44 -9.49 8.59 8.27
CA ILE A 44 -9.65 7.16 7.95
C ILE A 44 -9.56 6.33 9.22
N ASN A 45 -8.55 6.58 10.04
CA ASN A 45 -8.32 5.80 11.25
C ASN A 45 -9.48 5.96 12.24
N GLU A 46 -9.99 7.17 12.40
CA GLU A 46 -11.13 7.41 13.26
C GLU A 46 -12.38 6.66 12.77
N GLN A 47 -12.65 6.71 11.47
CA GLN A 47 -13.80 6.04 10.89
C GLN A 47 -13.70 4.50 11.05
N ILE A 48 -12.53 3.94 10.80
CA ILE A 48 -12.31 2.51 10.98
C ILE A 48 -12.48 2.12 12.44
N ALA A 49 -11.89 2.91 13.35
CA ALA A 49 -11.97 2.62 14.77
C ALA A 49 -13.42 2.64 15.27
N MET A 50 -14.22 3.58 14.79
CA MET A 50 -15.62 3.67 15.15
C MET A 50 -16.42 2.49 14.60
N GLU A 51 -16.24 2.18 13.32
CA GLU A 51 -17.02 1.13 12.66
C GLU A 51 -16.72 -0.26 13.25
N PHE A 52 -15.47 -0.54 13.55
CA PHE A 52 -15.02 -1.86 13.99
C PHE A 52 -14.72 -1.93 15.49
N ASN A 53 -15.06 -0.87 16.22
CA ASN A 53 -14.86 -0.80 17.67
C ASN A 53 -13.40 -1.09 18.05
N LYS A 54 -12.48 -0.36 17.43
CA LYS A 54 -11.04 -0.49 17.68
C LYS A 54 -10.57 0.66 18.56
N ASP A 55 -9.55 0.37 19.37
CA ASP A 55 -8.93 1.36 20.26
C ASP A 55 -7.60 1.79 19.64
N LEU A 56 -7.54 3.03 19.14
CA LEU A 56 -6.35 3.57 18.47
C LEU A 56 -5.16 3.73 19.41
N SER A 57 -5.35 3.64 20.72
CA SER A 57 -4.25 3.68 21.68
C SER A 57 -3.49 2.36 21.77
N GLN A 58 -4.05 1.27 21.25
CA GLN A 58 -3.40 -0.02 21.19
C GLN A 58 -2.24 -0.02 20.20
N ASN A 59 -1.30 -0.95 20.36
CA ASN A 59 -0.13 -1.05 19.50
C ASN A 59 -0.50 -1.42 18.07
N LEU A 60 -1.38 -2.41 17.89
CA LEU A 60 -1.86 -2.85 16.57
C LEU A 60 -3.38 -2.80 16.52
N PRO A 61 -3.97 -1.59 16.47
CA PRO A 61 -5.42 -1.46 16.62
C PRO A 61 -6.20 -2.11 15.48
N PHE A 62 -5.61 -2.24 14.28
CA PHE A 62 -6.29 -2.79 13.11
C PHE A 62 -5.98 -4.26 12.86
N LYS A 63 -5.36 -4.93 13.82
CA LYS A 63 -5.13 -6.37 13.72
C LYS A 63 -6.44 -7.11 13.47
N GLY A 64 -6.44 -7.99 12.48
CA GLY A 64 -7.62 -8.76 12.11
C GLY A 64 -8.47 -8.14 11.02
N LEU A 65 -8.23 -6.88 10.66
CA LEU A 65 -8.95 -6.22 9.56
C LEU A 65 -8.23 -6.44 8.24
N ARG A 66 -9.01 -6.64 7.19
CA ARG A 66 -8.51 -6.77 5.83
C ARG A 66 -8.89 -5.52 5.06
N ILE A 67 -7.88 -4.78 4.59
CA ILE A 67 -8.06 -3.47 3.96
C ILE A 67 -7.56 -3.52 2.52
N LEU A 68 -8.36 -2.97 1.60
CA LEU A 68 -8.01 -2.82 0.21
C LEU A 68 -7.83 -1.33 -0.11
N ASP A 69 -6.70 -0.99 -0.73
CA ASP A 69 -6.46 0.35 -1.25
C ASP A 69 -6.46 0.28 -2.78
N ILE A 70 -7.45 0.89 -3.41
CA ILE A 70 -7.59 0.95 -4.86
C ILE A 70 -6.87 2.20 -5.38
N GLY A 71 -6.01 2.01 -6.38
CA GLY A 71 -5.16 3.09 -6.86
C GLY A 71 -4.06 3.40 -5.86
N CYS A 72 -3.40 2.35 -5.37
CA CYS A 72 -2.47 2.46 -4.24
C CYS A 72 -1.20 3.27 -4.53
N GLY A 73 -0.83 3.45 -5.81
CA GLY A 73 0.36 4.19 -6.18
C GLY A 73 1.62 3.65 -5.50
N GLY A 74 2.38 4.52 -4.88
CA GLY A 74 3.61 4.16 -4.17
C GLY A 74 3.41 3.61 -2.77
N GLY A 75 2.18 3.47 -2.30
CA GLY A 75 1.87 2.86 -1.02
C GLY A 75 1.65 3.83 0.14
N LEU A 76 1.35 5.09 -0.15
CA LEU A 76 1.24 6.13 0.88
C LEU A 76 0.12 5.89 1.90
N LEU A 77 -0.94 5.19 1.52
CA LEU A 77 -1.99 4.78 2.46
C LEU A 77 -1.79 3.35 2.95
N CYS A 78 -1.29 2.47 2.08
CA CYS A 78 -1.08 1.06 2.44
C CYS A 78 -0.13 0.89 3.62
N GLU A 79 0.98 1.60 3.61
CA GLU A 79 1.99 1.41 4.65
C GLU A 79 1.50 1.83 6.04
N PRO A 80 0.87 3.01 6.21
CA PRO A 80 0.30 3.35 7.51
C PRO A 80 -0.72 2.34 8.03
N MET A 81 -1.57 1.79 7.14
CA MET A 81 -2.55 0.78 7.54
C MET A 81 -1.86 -0.51 7.99
N ALA A 82 -0.84 -0.93 7.27
CA ALA A 82 -0.06 -2.12 7.63
C ALA A 82 0.67 -1.93 8.96
N ARG A 83 1.20 -0.74 9.23
CA ARG A 83 1.84 -0.43 10.51
C ARG A 83 0.87 -0.55 11.68
N LEU A 84 -0.40 -0.28 11.45
CA LEU A 84 -1.44 -0.40 12.47
C LEU A 84 -1.96 -1.83 12.63
N GLY A 85 -1.41 -2.77 11.87
CA GLY A 85 -1.69 -4.20 12.03
C GLY A 85 -2.66 -4.78 11.02
N ALA A 86 -3.21 -3.98 10.11
CA ALA A 86 -4.14 -4.48 9.10
C ALA A 86 -3.44 -5.41 8.11
N SER A 87 -4.20 -6.35 7.56
CA SER A 87 -3.79 -7.13 6.39
C SER A 87 -4.17 -6.32 5.16
N VAL A 88 -3.17 -5.79 4.44
CA VAL A 88 -3.40 -4.82 3.38
C VAL A 88 -3.15 -5.41 2.01
N VAL A 89 -4.10 -5.20 1.11
CA VAL A 89 -3.94 -5.43 -0.33
C VAL A 89 -3.97 -4.07 -1.01
N GLY A 90 -2.93 -3.78 -1.77
CA GLY A 90 -2.86 -2.58 -2.60
C GLY A 90 -3.03 -2.95 -4.05
N ALA A 91 -3.99 -2.33 -4.73
CA ALA A 91 -4.27 -2.60 -6.14
C ALA A 91 -4.07 -1.35 -6.97
N ASP A 92 -3.46 -1.51 -8.14
CA ASP A 92 -3.28 -0.40 -9.07
C ASP A 92 -3.37 -0.92 -10.49
N ALA A 93 -4.04 -0.18 -11.34
CA ALA A 93 -4.15 -0.50 -12.76
C ALA A 93 -2.87 -0.16 -13.52
N ALA A 94 -2.03 0.70 -12.97
CA ALA A 94 -0.73 1.03 -13.54
C ALA A 94 0.31 0.03 -13.06
N SER A 95 0.74 -0.86 -13.95
CA SER A 95 1.68 -1.94 -13.61
C SER A 95 3.00 -1.43 -13.03
N GLY A 96 3.45 -0.25 -13.47
CA GLY A 96 4.71 0.34 -13.01
C GLY A 96 4.71 0.76 -11.55
N ASN A 97 3.55 0.98 -10.95
CA ASN A 97 3.47 1.38 -9.54
C ASN A 97 3.68 0.22 -8.58
N ILE A 98 3.37 -0.99 -9.01
CA ILE A 98 3.43 -2.16 -8.14
C ILE A 98 4.86 -2.46 -7.66
N PRO A 99 5.87 -2.59 -8.55
CA PRO A 99 7.23 -2.81 -8.06
C PRO A 99 7.76 -1.64 -7.23
N VAL A 100 7.34 -0.41 -7.52
CA VAL A 100 7.71 0.79 -6.74
C VAL A 100 7.22 0.65 -5.30
N ALA A 101 5.94 0.32 -5.13
CA ALA A 101 5.34 0.15 -3.81
C ALA A 101 5.97 -1.03 -3.05
N ARG A 102 6.22 -2.14 -3.73
CA ARG A 102 6.85 -3.32 -3.13
C ARG A 102 8.25 -3.01 -2.58
N ILE A 103 9.04 -2.27 -3.33
CA ILE A 103 10.40 -1.91 -2.92
C ILE A 103 10.37 -1.12 -1.61
N HIS A 104 9.52 -0.12 -1.53
CA HIS A 104 9.47 0.70 -0.32
C HIS A 104 8.92 -0.09 0.89
N ALA A 105 7.93 -0.95 0.66
CA ALA A 105 7.39 -1.78 1.73
C ALA A 105 8.48 -2.68 2.34
N ARG A 106 9.34 -3.26 1.49
CA ARG A 106 10.48 -4.07 1.96
C ARG A 106 11.46 -3.23 2.76
N GLN A 107 11.78 -2.02 2.29
CA GLN A 107 12.67 -1.11 3.00
C GLN A 107 12.10 -0.72 4.37
N SER A 108 10.78 -0.68 4.46
CA SER A 108 10.05 -0.34 5.70
C SER A 108 9.73 -1.56 6.56
N ASP A 109 10.17 -2.74 6.13
CA ASP A 109 9.93 -4.02 6.82
C ASP A 109 8.43 -4.30 7.01
N LEU A 110 7.65 -4.03 5.99
CA LEU A 110 6.20 -4.25 5.97
C LEU A 110 5.82 -5.29 4.93
N GLU A 111 4.87 -6.15 5.28
CA GLU A 111 4.28 -7.11 4.36
C GLU A 111 2.96 -6.56 3.85
N ILE A 112 2.91 -6.27 2.55
CA ILE A 112 1.71 -5.76 1.88
C ILE A 112 1.56 -6.52 0.57
N ASP A 113 0.35 -6.96 0.29
CA ASP A 113 0.04 -7.71 -0.93
C ASP A 113 -0.32 -6.71 -2.03
N TYR A 114 0.66 -6.32 -2.83
CA TYR A 114 0.44 -5.40 -3.95
C TYR A 114 0.13 -6.19 -5.22
N ARG A 115 -0.93 -5.77 -5.92
CA ARG A 115 -1.41 -6.47 -7.13
C ARG A 115 -1.70 -5.49 -8.26
N HIS A 116 -1.24 -5.84 -9.45
CA HIS A 116 -1.64 -5.16 -10.68
C HIS A 116 -3.03 -5.66 -11.08
N THR A 117 -4.07 -4.98 -10.65
CA THR A 117 -5.45 -5.39 -10.86
C THR A 117 -6.41 -4.22 -10.65
N THR A 118 -7.70 -4.48 -10.82
CA THR A 118 -8.77 -3.51 -10.64
C THR A 118 -9.75 -3.99 -9.58
N ALA A 119 -10.59 -3.07 -9.08
CA ALA A 119 -11.64 -3.42 -8.13
C ALA A 119 -12.61 -4.44 -8.73
N GLU A 120 -12.96 -4.27 -10.00
CA GLU A 120 -13.87 -5.16 -10.71
C GLU A 120 -13.31 -6.59 -10.78
N ALA A 121 -12.02 -6.72 -11.11
CA ALA A 121 -11.37 -8.03 -11.19
C ALA A 121 -11.34 -8.72 -9.83
N LEU A 122 -11.10 -7.99 -8.77
CA LEU A 122 -11.10 -8.53 -7.41
C LEU A 122 -12.50 -8.99 -7.00
N ALA A 123 -13.52 -8.19 -7.34
CA ALA A 123 -14.91 -8.55 -7.07
C ALA A 123 -15.33 -9.81 -7.85
N ASP A 124 -14.91 -9.91 -9.11
CA ASP A 124 -15.21 -11.08 -9.94
C ASP A 124 -14.60 -12.36 -9.37
N ARG A 125 -13.47 -12.23 -8.65
CA ARG A 125 -12.83 -13.35 -7.99
C ARG A 125 -13.43 -13.66 -6.62
N GLY A 126 -14.43 -12.91 -6.19
CA GLY A 126 -15.10 -13.10 -4.91
C GLY A 126 -14.28 -12.64 -3.71
N GLU A 127 -13.29 -11.80 -3.92
CA GLU A 127 -12.48 -11.28 -2.80
C GLU A 127 -13.26 -10.29 -1.97
N LYS A 128 -13.09 -10.37 -0.67
CA LYS A 128 -13.83 -9.54 0.28
C LYS A 128 -12.87 -8.84 1.23
N PHE A 129 -13.24 -7.64 1.61
CA PHE A 129 -12.46 -6.79 2.49
C PHE A 129 -13.36 -6.15 3.54
N ASP A 130 -12.79 -5.84 4.70
CA ASP A 130 -13.51 -5.12 5.74
C ASP A 130 -13.61 -3.64 5.40
N VAL A 131 -12.55 -3.10 4.78
CA VAL A 131 -12.47 -1.68 4.42
C VAL A 131 -11.92 -1.55 3.00
N VAL A 132 -12.48 -0.63 2.23
CA VAL A 132 -11.96 -0.25 0.91
C VAL A 132 -11.69 1.25 0.92
N LEU A 133 -10.48 1.59 0.53
CA LEU A 133 -10.04 2.99 0.47
C LEU A 133 -10.02 3.53 -0.96
#